data_14eb23fecb9874b5497f5503dd3eb3a9
#
_entry.id   14eb23fecb9874b5497f5503dd3eb3a9
#
_cell.length_a   1.000
_cell.length_b   1.000
_cell.length_c   1.000
_cell.angle_alpha   90.00
_cell.angle_beta   90.00
_cell.angle_gamma   90.00
#
_symmetry.space_group_name_H-M   'P 1'
#
loop_
_entity.id
_entity.type
_entity.pdbx_description
1 polymer ?
#
loop_
_entity_poly.entity_id
_entity_poly.type
_entity_poly.pdbx_seq_one_letter_code
_entity_poly.pdbx_strand_id
1 'polypeptide(L)'
;MSFEQRVTSLGLTLPAPPQPVATYVPSVQVGDLLFISGVVPSRDGQVVFQGKVGRDLSREEGYEAAKVSLLNALANIRQAAGSLDRVQRIVKMTGYVASHEGFKEQPYVINGASDLLVEIFGEAGRHARAAVGVAELPMGVPVELELTVQLFSGDS
;
A
#
# COMPACT_ATOMS: atom_id res chain seq x y z
N MET A 1 -13.80 -16.43 7.78
CA MET A 1 -13.82 -14.98 8.02
C MET A 1 -13.53 -14.29 6.68
N SER A 2 -14.35 -13.32 6.30
CA SER A 2 -14.10 -12.55 5.09
C SER A 2 -12.89 -11.62 5.26
N PHE A 3 -12.40 -11.06 4.16
CA PHE A 3 -11.30 -10.10 4.23
C PHE A 3 -11.73 -8.83 4.96
N GLU A 4 -12.96 -8.36 4.74
CA GLU A 4 -13.51 -7.22 5.47
C GLU A 4 -13.56 -7.49 6.98
N GLN A 5 -14.01 -8.67 7.36
CA GLN A 5 -14.05 -9.08 8.77
C GLN A 5 -12.64 -9.19 9.35
N ARG A 6 -11.68 -9.64 8.55
CA ARG A 6 -10.29 -9.76 9.00
C ARG A 6 -9.70 -8.40 9.33
N VAL A 7 -9.98 -7.39 8.49
CA VAL A 7 -9.55 -6.01 8.75
C VAL A 7 -10.08 -5.54 10.12
N THR A 8 -11.36 -5.76 10.37
CA THR A 8 -11.98 -5.39 11.65
C THR A 8 -11.36 -6.16 12.81
N SER A 9 -11.12 -7.46 12.64
CA SER A 9 -10.57 -8.31 13.72
C SER A 9 -9.14 -7.92 14.08
N LEU A 10 -8.41 -7.33 13.16
CA LEU A 10 -7.05 -6.82 13.40
C LEU A 10 -7.06 -5.44 14.05
N GLY A 11 -8.24 -4.88 14.34
CA GLY A 11 -8.37 -3.56 14.94
C GLY A 11 -8.10 -2.43 13.97
N LEU A 12 -8.15 -2.70 12.66
CA LEU A 12 -7.86 -1.72 11.63
C LEU A 12 -9.13 -1.04 11.16
N THR A 13 -9.03 0.26 10.90
CA THR A 13 -10.08 1.04 10.24
C THR A 13 -9.45 1.65 8.99
N LEU A 14 -10.02 1.35 7.83
CA LEU A 14 -9.50 1.93 6.60
C LEU A 14 -9.85 3.42 6.55
N PRO A 15 -8.92 4.26 6.10
CA PRO A 15 -9.19 5.68 5.95
C PRO A 15 -10.17 5.95 4.81
N ALA A 16 -10.66 7.18 4.71
CA ALA A 16 -11.32 7.64 3.51
C ALA A 16 -10.31 7.54 2.35
N PRO A 17 -10.74 7.10 1.14
CA PRO A 17 -9.83 6.97 0.02
C PRO A 17 -9.13 8.30 -0.27
N PRO A 18 -7.79 8.31 -0.37
CA PRO A 18 -7.08 9.55 -0.69
C PRO A 18 -7.43 10.03 -2.10
N GLN A 19 -7.52 11.34 -2.28
CA GLN A 19 -7.81 11.95 -3.57
C GLN A 19 -6.52 12.30 -4.28
N PRO A 20 -6.40 12.00 -5.60
CA PRO A 20 -5.23 12.41 -6.36
C PRO A 20 -5.10 13.93 -6.39
N VAL A 21 -3.86 14.42 -6.28
CA VAL A 21 -3.55 15.85 -6.35
C VAL A 21 -3.01 16.25 -7.73
N ALA A 22 -3.02 15.34 -8.69
CA ALA A 22 -2.51 15.55 -10.04
C ALA A 22 -3.48 14.97 -11.07
N THR A 23 -3.09 15.00 -12.33
CA THR A 23 -3.93 14.55 -13.44
C THR A 23 -3.85 13.03 -13.59
N TYR A 24 -4.42 12.31 -12.65
CA TYR A 24 -4.55 10.85 -12.71
C TYR A 24 -5.69 10.41 -11.80
N VAL A 25 -6.03 9.12 -11.88
CA VAL A 25 -7.10 8.50 -11.08
C VAL A 25 -6.52 7.54 -10.06
N PRO A 26 -7.25 7.23 -8.96
CA PRO A 26 -6.74 6.33 -7.92
C PRO A 26 -6.51 4.91 -8.41
N SER A 27 -7.26 4.47 -9.42
CA SER A 27 -7.15 3.11 -9.94
C SER A 27 -7.69 3.03 -11.35
N VAL A 28 -7.23 1.98 -12.06
CA VAL A 28 -7.73 1.65 -13.42
C VAL A 28 -7.97 0.14 -13.44
N GLN A 29 -9.13 -0.27 -13.92
CA GLN A 29 -9.46 -1.68 -14.07
C GLN A 29 -9.37 -2.09 -15.53
N VAL A 30 -8.68 -3.19 -15.80
CA VAL A 30 -8.57 -3.80 -17.13
C VAL A 30 -8.88 -5.28 -16.96
N GLY A 31 -10.03 -5.72 -17.46
CA GLY A 31 -10.50 -7.08 -17.19
C GLY A 31 -10.70 -7.28 -15.69
N ASP A 32 -10.08 -8.30 -15.14
CA ASP A 32 -10.14 -8.59 -13.71
C ASP A 32 -8.96 -7.99 -12.94
N LEU A 33 -8.09 -7.23 -13.61
CA LEU A 33 -6.95 -6.59 -12.96
C LEU A 33 -7.27 -5.15 -12.59
N LEU A 34 -6.95 -4.82 -11.35
CA LEU A 34 -7.10 -3.47 -10.82
C LEU A 34 -5.71 -2.93 -10.52
N PHE A 35 -5.36 -1.83 -11.18
CA PHE A 35 -4.08 -1.15 -11.01
C PHE A 35 -4.29 0.02 -10.07
N ILE A 36 -3.57 0.01 -8.95
CA ILE A 36 -3.69 1.05 -7.93
C ILE A 36 -2.53 2.03 -8.09
N SER A 37 -2.87 3.31 -8.23
CA SER A 37 -1.89 4.38 -8.28
C SER A 37 -1.06 4.44 -7.00
N GLY A 38 0.11 5.03 -7.07
CA GLY A 38 1.00 5.17 -5.93
C GLY A 38 0.32 5.82 -4.73
N VAL A 39 0.48 5.23 -3.56
CA VAL A 39 -0.06 5.74 -2.30
C VAL A 39 1.09 6.04 -1.34
N VAL A 40 0.91 7.08 -0.55
CA VAL A 40 1.90 7.58 0.41
C VAL A 40 1.34 7.46 1.84
N PRO A 41 2.20 7.57 2.88
CA PRO A 41 1.73 7.45 4.26
C PRO A 41 1.04 8.74 4.70
N SER A 42 -0.27 8.83 4.42
CA SER A 42 -1.09 9.98 4.79
C SER A 42 -2.32 9.53 5.57
N ARG A 43 -2.84 10.44 6.39
CA ARG A 43 -4.13 10.31 7.09
C ARG A 43 -4.86 11.63 6.95
N ASP A 44 -6.14 11.57 6.58
CA ASP A 44 -7.00 12.76 6.44
C ASP A 44 -6.37 13.84 5.54
N GLY A 45 -5.72 13.39 4.46
CA GLY A 45 -5.12 14.29 3.48
C GLY A 45 -3.76 14.86 3.89
N GLN A 46 -3.22 14.46 5.04
CA GLN A 46 -1.93 14.96 5.52
C GLN A 46 -0.92 13.83 5.65
N VAL A 47 0.31 14.06 5.17
CA VAL A 47 1.39 13.08 5.37
C VAL A 47 1.73 13.00 6.85
N VAL A 48 1.94 11.77 7.34
CA VAL A 48 2.22 11.53 8.76
C VAL A 48 3.65 11.08 9.02
N PHE A 49 4.44 10.92 7.98
CA PHE A 49 5.87 10.63 8.06
C PHE A 49 6.59 11.48 7.02
N GLN A 50 7.71 12.06 7.40
CA GLN A 50 8.58 12.79 6.46
C GLN A 50 10.04 12.49 6.78
N GLY A 51 10.86 12.41 5.74
CA GLY A 51 12.29 12.20 5.89
C GLY A 51 12.75 10.92 5.20
N LYS A 52 14.06 10.75 5.13
CA LYS A 52 14.71 9.57 4.52
C LYS A 52 14.97 8.51 5.55
N VAL A 53 14.67 7.28 5.20
CA VAL A 53 14.99 6.14 6.05
C VAL A 53 16.50 5.91 6.06
N GLY A 54 17.03 5.72 7.23
CA GLY A 54 18.47 5.59 7.43
C GLY A 54 19.17 6.88 7.82
N ARG A 55 18.47 8.02 7.73
CA ARG A 55 18.99 9.33 8.17
C ARG A 55 18.03 9.98 9.15
N ASP A 56 16.82 10.32 8.67
CA ASP A 56 15.81 11.04 9.46
C ASP A 56 14.88 10.09 10.20
N LEU A 57 14.67 8.92 9.65
CA LEU A 57 13.78 7.90 10.19
C LEU A 57 14.52 6.57 10.29
N SER A 58 14.16 5.80 11.33
CA SER A 58 14.64 4.44 11.48
C SER A 58 13.94 3.50 10.49
N ARG A 59 14.50 2.31 10.29
CA ARG A 59 13.84 1.29 9.47
C ARG A 59 12.49 0.87 10.08
N GLU A 60 12.38 0.90 11.41
CA GLU A 60 11.14 0.58 12.12
C GLU A 60 10.07 1.63 11.85
N GLU A 61 10.45 2.90 11.83
CA GLU A 61 9.53 3.97 11.44
C GLU A 61 9.13 3.86 9.97
N GLY A 62 10.07 3.46 9.11
CA GLY A 62 9.78 3.17 7.71
C GLY A 62 8.78 2.04 7.54
N TYR A 63 8.91 0.98 8.34
CA TYR A 63 7.98 -0.16 8.37
C TYR A 63 6.56 0.33 8.71
N GLU A 64 6.43 1.18 9.73
CA GLU A 64 5.13 1.75 10.10
C GLU A 64 4.57 2.67 8.99
N ALA A 65 5.43 3.43 8.33
CA ALA A 65 5.02 4.27 7.21
C ALA A 65 4.46 3.42 6.06
N ALA A 66 5.10 2.29 5.75
CA ALA A 66 4.61 1.36 4.73
C ALA A 66 3.23 0.81 5.09
N LYS A 67 3.01 0.50 6.37
CA LYS A 67 1.72 0.03 6.85
C LYS A 67 0.63 1.09 6.64
N VAL A 68 0.91 2.35 6.96
CA VAL A 68 -0.04 3.44 6.73
C VAL A 68 -0.33 3.62 5.24
N SER A 69 0.69 3.56 4.39
CA SER A 69 0.50 3.63 2.93
C SER A 69 -0.40 2.50 2.44
N LEU A 70 -0.23 1.29 2.96
CA LEU A 70 -1.06 0.16 2.56
C LEU A 70 -2.53 0.38 2.93
N LEU A 71 -2.82 0.97 4.08
CA LEU A 71 -4.21 1.26 4.44
C LEU A 71 -4.87 2.17 3.41
N ASN A 72 -4.14 3.14 2.87
CA ASN A 72 -4.63 4.00 1.79
C ASN A 72 -4.88 3.20 0.50
N ALA A 73 -3.99 2.28 0.17
CA ALA A 73 -4.18 1.40 -0.98
C ALA A 73 -5.44 0.55 -0.82
N LEU A 74 -5.65 -0.04 0.37
CA LEU A 74 -6.83 -0.85 0.65
C LEU A 74 -8.11 -0.03 0.55
N ALA A 75 -8.10 1.22 0.99
CA ALA A 75 -9.23 2.12 0.85
C ALA A 75 -9.55 2.36 -0.63
N ASN A 76 -8.54 2.55 -1.48
CA ASN A 76 -8.73 2.70 -2.92
C ASN A 76 -9.25 1.42 -3.57
N ILE A 77 -8.78 0.25 -3.14
CA ILE A 77 -9.28 -1.03 -3.63
C ILE A 77 -10.75 -1.19 -3.27
N ARG A 78 -11.11 -0.94 -2.02
CA ARG A 78 -12.50 -1.04 -1.56
C ARG A 78 -13.40 -0.09 -2.36
N GLN A 79 -12.96 1.13 -2.59
CA GLN A 79 -13.73 2.10 -3.36
C GLN A 79 -13.95 1.63 -4.80
N ALA A 80 -12.92 1.12 -5.45
CA ALA A 80 -13.00 0.69 -6.84
C ALA A 80 -13.81 -0.60 -7.00
N ALA A 81 -13.65 -1.56 -6.09
CA ALA A 81 -14.25 -2.89 -6.19
C ALA A 81 -15.59 -3.02 -5.45
N GLY A 82 -15.87 -2.09 -4.54
CA GLY A 82 -17.05 -2.14 -3.67
C GLY A 82 -16.82 -2.87 -2.36
N SER A 83 -15.88 -3.78 -2.30
CA SER A 83 -15.52 -4.54 -1.10
C SER A 83 -14.14 -5.17 -1.28
N LEU A 84 -13.39 -5.30 -0.20
CA LEU A 84 -12.15 -6.09 -0.22
C LEU A 84 -12.43 -7.57 -0.48
N ASP A 85 -13.66 -8.03 -0.25
CA ASP A 85 -14.03 -9.43 -0.49
C ASP A 85 -14.07 -9.77 -1.98
N ARG A 86 -14.03 -8.77 -2.86
CA ARG A 86 -13.90 -8.98 -4.30
C ARG A 86 -12.46 -9.30 -4.73
N VAL A 87 -11.50 -9.15 -3.85
CA VAL A 87 -10.10 -9.45 -4.16
C VAL A 87 -9.92 -10.96 -4.26
N GLN A 88 -9.47 -11.43 -5.40
CA GLN A 88 -9.08 -12.83 -5.59
C GLN A 88 -7.66 -13.05 -5.10
N ARG A 89 -6.75 -12.12 -5.44
CA ARG A 89 -5.39 -12.14 -4.92
C ARG A 89 -4.69 -10.81 -5.16
N ILE A 90 -3.68 -10.55 -4.35
CA ILE A 90 -2.72 -9.47 -4.60
C ILE A 90 -1.69 -10.02 -5.57
N VAL A 91 -1.53 -9.37 -6.71
CA VAL A 91 -0.66 -9.87 -7.79
C VAL A 91 0.76 -9.37 -7.62
N LYS A 92 0.92 -8.06 -7.49
CA LYS A 92 2.24 -7.44 -7.42
C LYS A 92 2.20 -6.15 -6.62
N MET A 93 3.27 -5.90 -5.89
CA MET A 93 3.48 -4.62 -5.22
C MET A 93 4.89 -4.15 -5.49
N THR A 94 5.05 -2.87 -5.81
CA THR A 94 6.35 -2.20 -5.80
C THR A 94 6.36 -1.20 -4.66
N GLY A 95 7.37 -1.32 -3.82
CA GLY A 95 7.60 -0.39 -2.72
C GLY A 95 8.82 0.46 -2.99
N TYR A 96 8.66 1.76 -2.85
CA TYR A 96 9.71 2.76 -3.03
C TYR A 96 10.05 3.35 -1.67
N VAL A 97 11.33 3.36 -1.31
CA VAL A 97 11.80 3.89 -0.04
C VAL A 97 12.76 5.04 -0.32
N ALA A 98 12.40 6.24 0.13
CA ALA A 98 13.33 7.37 0.12
C ALA A 98 14.44 7.04 1.11
N SER A 99 15.60 6.67 0.60
CA SER A 99 16.68 6.06 1.39
C SER A 99 17.88 6.97 1.43
N HIS A 100 18.49 7.07 2.63
CA HIS A 100 19.80 7.68 2.76
C HIS A 100 20.85 6.83 2.04
N GLU A 101 21.91 7.47 1.56
CA GLU A 101 23.01 6.76 0.91
C GLU A 101 23.52 5.63 1.80
N GLY A 102 23.64 4.44 1.22
CA GLY A 102 24.13 3.27 1.94
C GLY A 102 23.06 2.47 2.67
N PHE A 103 21.85 2.98 2.79
CA PHE A 103 20.74 2.21 3.38
C PHE A 103 20.32 1.10 2.42
N LYS A 104 20.27 -0.15 2.90
CA LYS A 104 20.01 -1.32 2.07
C LYS A 104 18.88 -2.20 2.59
N GLU A 105 18.13 -1.72 3.59
CA GLU A 105 17.08 -2.51 4.21
C GLU A 105 15.68 -2.13 3.69
N GLN A 106 15.57 -1.75 2.42
CA GLN A 106 14.28 -1.49 1.80
C GLN A 106 13.32 -2.68 1.93
N PRO A 107 13.78 -3.95 1.79
CA PRO A 107 12.87 -5.09 2.00
C PRO A 107 12.24 -5.11 3.40
N TYR A 108 13.01 -4.79 4.43
CA TYR A 108 12.47 -4.71 5.79
C TYR A 108 11.37 -3.65 5.90
N VAL A 109 11.62 -2.47 5.34
CA VAL A 109 10.67 -1.36 5.37
C VAL A 109 9.35 -1.74 4.68
N ILE A 110 9.45 -2.30 3.48
CA ILE A 110 8.27 -2.65 2.69
C ILE A 110 7.53 -3.87 3.29
N ASN A 111 8.18 -4.66 4.12
CA ASN A 111 7.49 -5.71 4.88
C ASN A 111 6.35 -5.15 5.74
N GLY A 112 6.38 -3.88 6.11
CA GLY A 112 5.26 -3.25 6.81
C GLY A 112 3.96 -3.38 6.05
N ALA A 113 4.02 -3.30 4.72
CA ALA A 113 2.87 -3.51 3.85
C ALA A 113 2.66 -4.99 3.53
N SER A 114 3.73 -5.72 3.18
CA SER A 114 3.62 -7.13 2.80
C SER A 114 3.09 -8.01 3.93
N ASP A 115 3.57 -7.80 5.15
CA ASP A 115 3.09 -8.56 6.30
C ASP A 115 1.61 -8.33 6.52
N LEU A 116 1.15 -7.09 6.41
CA LEU A 116 -0.26 -6.76 6.59
C LEU A 116 -1.13 -7.37 5.48
N LEU A 117 -0.64 -7.39 4.25
CA LEU A 117 -1.36 -8.05 3.15
C LEU A 117 -1.57 -9.54 3.44
N VAL A 118 -0.57 -10.22 3.99
CA VAL A 118 -0.69 -11.64 4.34
C VAL A 118 -1.62 -11.82 5.54
N GLU A 119 -1.55 -10.93 6.53
CA GLU A 119 -2.45 -10.99 7.68
C GLU A 119 -3.91 -10.85 7.28
N ILE A 120 -4.20 -9.98 6.31
CA ILE A 120 -5.58 -9.72 5.85
C ILE A 120 -6.05 -10.80 4.87
N PHE A 121 -5.24 -11.10 3.85
CA PHE A 121 -5.66 -11.92 2.71
C PHE A 121 -5.16 -13.36 2.76
N GLY A 122 -4.28 -13.69 3.72
CA GLY A 122 -3.71 -15.03 3.82
C GLY A 122 -2.89 -15.35 2.57
N GLU A 123 -3.08 -16.54 2.02
CA GLU A 123 -2.37 -16.98 0.82
C GLU A 123 -2.62 -16.06 -0.39
N ALA A 124 -3.83 -15.50 -0.49
CA ALA A 124 -4.16 -14.54 -1.55
C ALA A 124 -3.37 -13.23 -1.41
N GLY A 125 -2.80 -12.96 -0.24
CA GLY A 125 -1.97 -11.77 0.00
C GLY A 125 -0.51 -11.96 -0.39
N ARG A 126 -0.08 -13.17 -0.72
CA ARG A 126 1.30 -13.42 -1.15
C ARG A 126 1.48 -12.97 -2.59
N HIS A 127 2.30 -11.98 -2.78
CA HIS A 127 2.41 -11.22 -4.02
C HIS A 127 3.85 -11.23 -4.54
N ALA A 128 4.02 -10.98 -5.84
CA ALA A 128 5.32 -10.66 -6.41
C ALA A 128 5.71 -9.24 -5.97
N ARG A 129 6.99 -8.99 -5.71
CA ARG A 129 7.39 -7.72 -5.12
C ARG A 129 8.76 -7.26 -5.60
N ALA A 130 8.89 -5.92 -5.72
CA ALA A 130 10.18 -5.25 -5.71
C ALA A 130 10.14 -4.20 -4.59
N ALA A 131 11.25 -4.07 -3.87
CA ALA A 131 11.43 -3.04 -2.84
C ALA A 131 12.75 -2.33 -3.16
N VAL A 132 12.67 -1.06 -3.52
CA VAL A 132 13.81 -0.33 -4.06
C VAL A 132 13.98 1.01 -3.35
N GLY A 133 15.23 1.46 -3.32
CA GLY A 133 15.56 2.79 -2.81
C GLY A 133 15.44 3.83 -3.91
N VAL A 134 14.94 5.00 -3.57
CA VAL A 134 14.86 6.16 -4.44
C VAL A 134 15.47 7.37 -3.75
N ALA A 135 15.86 8.36 -4.54
CA ALA A 135 16.49 9.57 -4.00
C ALA A 135 15.52 10.40 -3.18
N GLU A 136 14.32 10.63 -3.71
CA GLU A 136 13.29 11.47 -3.10
C GLU A 136 11.91 10.92 -3.45
N LEU A 137 10.93 11.22 -2.62
CA LEU A 137 9.52 10.94 -2.90
C LEU A 137 8.71 12.22 -2.73
N PRO A 138 7.52 12.29 -3.33
CA PRO A 138 6.67 13.49 -3.20
C PRO A 138 6.42 13.84 -1.74
N MET A 139 6.41 15.14 -1.43
CA MET A 139 6.15 15.69 -0.10
C MET A 139 7.16 15.23 0.97
N GLY A 140 8.31 14.68 0.56
CA GLY A 140 9.32 14.22 1.49
C GLY A 140 8.92 12.96 2.27
N VAL A 141 7.95 12.20 1.78
CA VAL A 141 7.54 10.96 2.46
C VAL A 141 8.62 9.89 2.34
N PRO A 142 8.71 8.96 3.32
CA PRO A 142 9.73 7.91 3.27
C PRO A 142 9.37 6.72 2.40
N VAL A 143 8.09 6.52 2.09
CA VAL A 143 7.60 5.31 1.41
C VAL A 143 6.50 5.67 0.44
N GLU A 144 6.46 4.97 -0.69
CA GLU A 144 5.34 4.97 -1.62
C GLU A 144 5.13 3.55 -2.12
N LEU A 145 3.87 3.14 -2.28
CA LEU A 145 3.52 1.80 -2.75
C LEU A 145 2.63 1.91 -3.99
N GLU A 146 2.80 0.96 -4.90
CA GLU A 146 1.82 0.75 -5.97
C GLU A 146 1.51 -0.75 -6.06
N LEU A 147 0.26 -1.08 -6.37
CA LEU A 147 -0.20 -2.46 -6.37
C LEU A 147 -0.98 -2.79 -7.63
N THR A 148 -0.93 -4.07 -8.00
CA THR A 148 -1.85 -4.68 -8.96
C THR A 148 -2.59 -5.78 -8.23
N VAL A 149 -3.91 -5.78 -8.37
CA VAL A 149 -4.82 -6.69 -7.67
C VAL A 149 -5.68 -7.40 -8.70
N GLN A 150 -5.91 -8.69 -8.50
CA GLN A 150 -6.87 -9.44 -9.30
C GLN A 150 -8.17 -9.56 -8.53
N LEU A 151 -9.26 -9.22 -9.19
CA LEU A 151 -10.61 -9.34 -8.64
C LEU A 151 -11.26 -10.62 -9.13
N PHE A 152 -12.18 -11.17 -8.34
CA PHE A 152 -13.04 -12.22 -8.86
C PHE A 152 -13.84 -11.66 -10.04
N SER A 153 -14.04 -12.50 -11.05
CA SER A 153 -14.83 -12.10 -12.21
C SER A 153 -16.21 -11.68 -11.72
N GLY A 154 -16.55 -10.42 -11.98
CA GLY A 154 -17.83 -9.91 -11.54
C GLY A 154 -18.95 -10.45 -12.40
N ASP A 155 -20.04 -10.85 -11.75
CA ASP A 155 -21.30 -10.95 -12.44
C ASP A 155 -21.77 -9.53 -12.71
N SER A 156 -21.85 -9.20 -13.97
CA SER A 156 -22.38 -7.90 -14.38
C SER A 156 -23.87 -7.80 -14.07
#